data_427b3d6d1064da1090e058472f65d26a
#
_entry.id   427b3d6d1064da1090e058472f65d26a
#
_cell.length_a   1.000
_cell.length_b   1.000
_cell.length_c   1.000
_cell.angle_alpha   90.00
_cell.angle_beta   90.00
_cell.angle_gamma   90.00
#
_symmetry.space_group_name_H-M   'P 1'
#
loop_
_entity.id
_entity.type
_entity.pdbx_description
1 polymer ?
#
loop_
_entity_poly.entity_id
_entity_poly.type
_entity_poly.pdbx_seq_one_letter_code
_entity_poly.pdbx_strand_id
1 'polypeptide(L)'
;MKNFKLEADNIKDELKQIRRTLHQYPELGFEETNTSKYIKEFLTKEGVEYTEFAKTGVCGIINGTKAGNNKVIALRADIDGLPIQDKKTCEYSSKVKGKMHACGHDGHTTILLGAAKILNKHKDEFSGTVKLIFEPAEETTGGAKVMIKEGVLENPKVDVMCGLHVEETIDCGSIMVRKGTVNAASNPFNITIKGAGGHGAYPDTAIDPIVIAGHVITSLQSIVSREIKPVNPSVVTIGSIHGGTAQNIIPSEVKMSGIIRTMTNEDREFAKQRLKEIVNGICTTFRGSAEIEIEESYPCLYNDDDMVDLLEKSAIEILGVENVKLQKNPKLGVESFAYFANEVPSVFYFLGIRNEKKGIIHSAHNNLFDIDEDALPIGVAIQCEIAVNYLTR
;
A
#
# COMPACT_ATOMS: atom_id res chain seq x y z
N MET A 1 -19.92 25.19 12.90
CA MET A 1 -19.02 24.13 12.36
C MET A 1 -17.77 24.80 11.87
N LYS A 2 -16.60 24.27 12.18
CA LYS A 2 -15.34 24.80 11.65
C LYS A 2 -15.18 24.48 10.19
N ASN A 3 -14.46 25.34 9.51
CA ASN A 3 -14.20 25.18 8.10
C ASN A 3 -12.74 24.67 7.94
N PHE A 4 -12.55 23.34 8.09
CA PHE A 4 -11.20 22.73 7.93
C PHE A 4 -10.62 22.99 6.55
N LYS A 5 -11.47 23.21 5.52
CA LYS A 5 -11.01 23.62 4.20
C LYS A 5 -10.30 24.97 4.26
N LEU A 6 -10.92 25.97 4.90
CA LEU A 6 -10.30 27.29 5.05
C LEU A 6 -9.02 27.24 5.88
N GLU A 7 -8.99 26.43 6.95
CA GLU A 7 -7.80 26.28 7.78
C GLU A 7 -6.65 25.61 7.03
N ALA A 8 -6.94 24.58 6.24
CA ALA A 8 -5.95 23.92 5.39
C ALA A 8 -5.45 24.85 4.26
N ASP A 9 -6.35 25.64 3.66
CA ASP A 9 -5.96 26.64 2.66
C ASP A 9 -5.04 27.72 3.25
N ASN A 10 -5.24 28.11 4.51
CA ASN A 10 -4.40 29.11 5.19
C ASN A 10 -2.95 28.63 5.44
N ILE A 11 -2.71 27.33 5.48
CA ILE A 11 -1.36 26.75 5.63
C ILE A 11 -0.80 26.16 4.32
N LYS A 12 -1.43 26.44 3.19
CA LYS A 12 -1.08 25.87 1.87
C LYS A 12 0.39 26.07 1.51
N ASP A 13 0.94 27.28 1.75
CA ASP A 13 2.34 27.55 1.43
C ASP A 13 3.31 26.78 2.34
N GLU A 14 2.95 26.59 3.61
CA GLU A 14 3.71 25.73 4.54
C GLU A 14 3.68 24.28 4.08
N LEU A 15 2.49 23.77 3.67
CA LEU A 15 2.36 22.41 3.12
C LEU A 15 3.26 22.22 1.89
N LYS A 16 3.26 23.16 0.95
CA LYS A 16 4.15 23.12 -0.21
C LYS A 16 5.62 23.05 0.19
N GLN A 17 6.03 23.87 1.18
CA GLN A 17 7.39 23.86 1.65
C GLN A 17 7.78 22.53 2.31
N ILE A 18 6.91 21.93 3.11
CA ILE A 18 7.12 20.62 3.73
C ILE A 18 7.28 19.56 2.62
N ARG A 19 6.34 19.47 1.69
CA ARG A 19 6.36 18.51 0.58
C ARG A 19 7.64 18.61 -0.24
N ARG A 20 8.03 19.82 -0.63
CA ARG A 20 9.23 20.06 -1.44
C ARG A 20 10.51 19.72 -0.70
N THR A 21 10.54 19.95 0.61
CA THR A 21 11.68 19.55 1.46
C THR A 21 11.82 18.03 1.49
N LEU A 22 10.74 17.30 1.70
CA LEU A 22 10.73 15.83 1.68
C LEU A 22 11.10 15.29 0.28
N HIS A 23 10.53 15.86 -0.78
CA HIS A 23 10.82 15.47 -2.17
C HIS A 23 12.28 15.61 -2.56
N GLN A 24 12.97 16.64 -2.03
CA GLN A 24 14.38 16.85 -2.31
C GLN A 24 15.32 15.82 -1.67
N TYR A 25 14.88 15.13 -0.59
CA TYR A 25 15.72 14.22 0.19
C TYR A 25 15.05 12.86 0.42
N PRO A 26 14.65 12.14 -0.64
CA PRO A 26 14.00 10.84 -0.54
C PRO A 26 14.95 9.79 0.04
N GLU A 27 14.42 8.94 0.91
CA GLU A 27 15.11 7.81 1.53
C GLU A 27 14.34 6.52 1.23
N LEU A 28 15.06 5.40 1.09
CA LEU A 28 14.44 4.10 0.81
C LEU A 28 13.86 3.48 2.08
N GLY A 29 13.02 2.47 1.89
CA GLY A 29 12.37 1.75 2.98
C GLY A 29 13.33 1.25 4.06
N PHE A 30 13.00 1.55 5.32
CA PHE A 30 13.81 1.34 6.53
C PHE A 30 15.14 2.13 6.57
N GLU A 31 15.35 3.06 5.65
CA GLU A 31 16.47 4.00 5.64
C GLU A 31 16.03 5.46 5.89
N GLU A 32 14.74 5.71 6.14
CA GLU A 32 14.08 7.03 6.22
C GLU A 32 14.46 7.80 7.50
N THR A 33 15.77 7.87 7.79
CA THR A 33 16.28 8.44 9.04
C THR A 33 16.05 9.94 9.15
N ASN A 34 16.31 10.68 8.05
CA ASN A 34 16.11 12.13 8.02
C ASN A 34 14.64 12.49 7.90
N THR A 35 13.86 11.72 7.14
CA THR A 35 12.41 11.86 7.04
C THR A 35 11.74 11.65 8.41
N SER A 36 12.09 10.58 9.12
CA SER A 36 11.64 10.31 10.48
C SER A 36 12.02 11.43 11.45
N LYS A 37 13.26 11.93 11.36
CA LYS A 37 13.73 13.06 12.17
C LYS A 37 12.91 14.31 11.88
N TYR A 38 12.65 14.63 10.61
CA TYR A 38 11.85 15.78 10.20
C TYR A 38 10.42 15.70 10.77
N ILE A 39 9.78 14.52 10.69
CA ILE A 39 8.47 14.28 11.26
C ILE A 39 8.47 14.53 12.77
N LYS A 40 9.44 13.98 13.49
CA LYS A 40 9.57 14.13 14.95
C LYS A 40 9.79 15.59 15.36
N GLU A 41 10.64 16.32 14.64
CA GLU A 41 10.89 17.75 14.87
C GLU A 41 9.61 18.57 14.63
N PHE A 42 8.85 18.27 13.58
CA PHE A 42 7.57 18.93 13.31
C PHE A 42 6.55 18.66 14.40
N LEU A 43 6.35 17.40 14.80
CA LEU A 43 5.41 17.03 15.86
C LEU A 43 5.79 17.69 17.18
N THR A 44 7.07 17.71 17.53
CA THR A 44 7.59 18.43 18.72
C THR A 44 7.27 19.91 18.69
N LYS A 45 7.50 20.56 17.55
CA LYS A 45 7.20 22.00 17.34
C LYS A 45 5.72 22.31 17.53
N GLU A 46 4.87 21.42 17.01
CA GLU A 46 3.41 21.56 17.15
C GLU A 46 2.87 21.06 18.51
N GLY A 47 3.74 20.57 19.42
CA GLY A 47 3.34 20.09 20.75
C GLY A 47 2.57 18.78 20.74
N VAL A 48 2.82 17.91 19.75
CA VAL A 48 2.25 16.56 19.62
C VAL A 48 3.25 15.54 20.13
N GLU A 49 2.84 14.73 21.12
CA GLU A 49 3.63 13.60 21.62
C GLU A 49 3.73 12.49 20.57
N TYR A 50 4.85 11.77 20.55
CA TYR A 50 5.05 10.67 19.62
C TYR A 50 5.85 9.51 20.21
N THR A 51 5.72 8.35 19.59
CA THR A 51 6.50 7.13 19.85
C THR A 51 7.08 6.60 18.54
N GLU A 52 8.27 6.01 18.57
CA GLU A 52 8.94 5.43 17.41
C GLU A 52 8.58 3.94 17.27
N PHE A 53 8.42 3.48 16.01
CA PHE A 53 8.10 2.10 15.65
C PHE A 53 8.90 1.70 14.40
N ALA A 54 9.10 0.40 14.20
CA ALA A 54 9.68 -0.14 12.97
C ALA A 54 10.94 0.62 12.52
N LYS A 55 11.82 0.96 13.46
CA LYS A 55 13.11 1.64 13.23
C LYS A 55 12.97 3.12 12.81
N THR A 56 12.17 3.45 11.80
CA THR A 56 12.04 4.80 11.22
C THR A 56 10.60 5.32 11.23
N GLY A 57 9.64 4.46 11.52
CA GLY A 57 8.24 4.85 11.66
C GLY A 57 7.97 5.67 12.93
N VAL A 58 6.94 6.50 12.87
CA VAL A 58 6.54 7.40 13.96
C VAL A 58 5.03 7.32 14.16
N CYS A 59 4.59 7.31 15.42
CA CYS A 59 3.18 7.45 15.77
C CYS A 59 2.99 8.65 16.69
N GLY A 60 2.38 9.73 16.17
CA GLY A 60 1.95 10.89 16.95
C GLY A 60 0.62 10.61 17.65
N ILE A 61 0.36 11.27 18.79
CA ILE A 61 -0.87 11.12 19.57
C ILE A 61 -1.45 12.50 19.90
N ILE A 62 -2.71 12.71 19.56
CA ILE A 62 -3.47 13.91 19.93
C ILE A 62 -4.67 13.47 20.75
N ASN A 63 -4.69 13.85 22.02
CA ASN A 63 -5.81 13.60 22.92
C ASN A 63 -6.75 14.79 22.92
N GLY A 64 -8.01 14.56 22.54
CA GLY A 64 -9.07 15.54 22.67
C GLY A 64 -9.30 15.89 24.14
N THR A 65 -9.61 17.17 24.41
CA THR A 65 -9.82 17.65 25.80
C THR A 65 -11.28 17.87 26.15
N LYS A 66 -12.18 17.73 25.16
CA LYS A 66 -13.62 17.79 25.41
C LYS A 66 -14.07 16.54 26.15
N ALA A 67 -14.96 16.72 27.13
CA ALA A 67 -15.59 15.59 27.81
C ALA A 67 -16.44 14.78 26.83
N GLY A 68 -16.32 13.44 26.86
CA GLY A 68 -17.07 12.58 25.94
C GLY A 68 -16.60 11.14 25.94
N ASN A 69 -16.58 10.51 24.78
CA ASN A 69 -16.17 9.13 24.57
C ASN A 69 -14.63 8.97 24.55
N ASN A 70 -14.18 7.72 24.63
CA ASN A 70 -12.75 7.36 24.53
C ASN A 70 -12.42 6.71 23.18
N LYS A 71 -13.15 7.06 22.11
CA LYS A 71 -12.91 6.53 20.78
C LYS A 71 -11.51 6.90 20.27
N VAL A 72 -10.95 6.03 19.44
CA VAL A 72 -9.62 6.22 18.85
C VAL A 72 -9.68 6.02 17.35
N ILE A 73 -9.32 7.05 16.61
CA ILE A 73 -9.11 6.96 15.16
C ILE A 73 -7.63 7.09 14.84
N ALA A 74 -7.13 6.25 13.91
CA ALA A 74 -5.80 6.42 13.37
C ALA A 74 -5.85 6.96 11.94
N LEU A 75 -4.95 7.88 11.62
CA LEU A 75 -4.68 8.40 10.27
C LEU A 75 -3.30 7.95 9.84
N ARG A 76 -3.13 7.48 8.60
CA ARG A 76 -1.86 6.92 8.12
C ARG A 76 -1.31 7.67 6.92
N ALA A 77 -0.01 7.83 6.91
CA ALA A 77 0.80 8.16 5.73
C ALA A 77 2.03 7.26 5.67
N ASP A 78 2.41 6.81 4.49
CA ASP A 78 3.71 6.23 4.19
C ASP A 78 4.78 7.31 4.02
N ILE A 79 6.07 6.95 4.17
CA ILE A 79 7.15 7.94 4.22
C ILE A 79 8.36 7.62 3.33
N ASP A 80 8.42 6.45 2.71
CA ASP A 80 9.57 6.01 1.92
C ASP A 80 9.57 6.51 0.48
N GLY A 81 10.71 6.46 -0.15
CA GLY A 81 10.93 6.75 -1.56
C GLY A 81 11.40 5.53 -2.34
N LEU A 82 11.54 5.69 -3.64
CA LEU A 82 11.88 4.65 -4.60
C LEU A 82 13.30 4.79 -5.16
N PRO A 83 13.95 3.67 -5.56
CA PRO A 83 15.27 3.68 -6.21
C PRO A 83 15.16 4.10 -7.70
N ILE A 84 14.60 5.29 -7.93
CA ILE A 84 14.36 5.88 -9.25
C ILE A 84 15.14 7.20 -9.35
N GLN A 85 15.83 7.42 -10.46
CA GLN A 85 16.49 8.71 -10.72
C GLN A 85 15.45 9.74 -11.13
N ASP A 86 15.24 10.76 -10.31
CA ASP A 86 14.43 11.93 -10.66
C ASP A 86 15.03 12.65 -11.88
N LYS A 87 14.23 12.84 -12.93
CA LYS A 87 14.61 13.56 -14.16
C LYS A 87 13.92 14.92 -14.32
N LYS A 88 13.15 15.34 -13.33
CA LYS A 88 12.57 16.69 -13.32
C LYS A 88 13.67 17.74 -13.21
N THR A 89 13.37 18.93 -13.70
CA THR A 89 14.28 20.09 -13.67
C THR A 89 13.76 21.22 -12.81
N CYS A 90 12.74 20.97 -11.98
CA CYS A 90 12.19 21.95 -11.06
C CYS A 90 13.11 22.16 -9.84
N GLU A 91 12.91 23.26 -9.13
CA GLU A 91 13.73 23.67 -7.97
C GLU A 91 13.70 22.66 -6.80
N TYR A 92 12.65 21.84 -6.71
CA TYR A 92 12.46 20.82 -5.68
C TYR A 92 12.73 19.38 -6.17
N SER A 93 13.31 19.20 -7.35
CA SER A 93 13.77 17.86 -7.79
C SER A 93 14.67 17.21 -6.76
N SER A 94 14.67 15.89 -6.72
CA SER A 94 15.51 15.12 -5.78
C SER A 94 17.00 15.51 -5.88
N LYS A 95 17.60 15.78 -4.75
CA LYS A 95 19.05 16.01 -4.59
C LYS A 95 19.83 14.74 -4.29
N VAL A 96 19.12 13.60 -4.14
CA VAL A 96 19.71 12.32 -3.83
C VAL A 96 19.76 11.49 -5.11
N LYS A 97 20.97 11.24 -5.60
CA LYS A 97 21.18 10.48 -6.83
C LYS A 97 20.54 9.09 -6.74
N GLY A 98 19.73 8.73 -7.73
CA GLY A 98 19.11 7.40 -7.84
C GLY A 98 17.92 7.18 -6.89
N LYS A 99 17.44 8.22 -6.19
CA LYS A 99 16.26 8.11 -5.30
C LYS A 99 15.24 9.21 -5.62
N MET A 100 13.95 8.91 -5.48
CA MET A 100 12.86 9.84 -5.75
C MET A 100 11.60 9.43 -5.00
N HIS A 101 10.80 10.38 -4.54
CA HIS A 101 9.40 10.15 -4.19
C HIS A 101 8.55 10.08 -5.47
N ALA A 102 8.53 8.90 -6.12
CA ALA A 102 7.82 8.68 -7.37
C ALA A 102 6.44 8.00 -7.16
N CYS A 103 5.98 7.87 -5.90
CA CYS A 103 4.65 7.37 -5.53
C CYS A 103 3.83 8.40 -4.75
N GLY A 104 4.41 9.54 -4.37
CA GLY A 104 3.70 10.64 -3.70
C GLY A 104 3.69 10.57 -2.18
N HIS A 105 4.53 9.72 -1.56
CA HIS A 105 4.61 9.57 -0.11
C HIS A 105 5.06 10.86 0.60
N ASP A 106 5.82 11.72 -0.06
CA ASP A 106 6.11 13.09 0.39
C ASP A 106 4.84 13.93 0.52
N GLY A 107 3.88 13.74 -0.38
CA GLY A 107 2.55 14.35 -0.31
C GLY A 107 1.70 13.77 0.84
N HIS A 108 1.69 12.43 0.99
CA HIS A 108 0.97 11.75 2.08
C HIS A 108 1.48 12.19 3.45
N THR A 109 2.80 12.16 3.65
CA THR A 109 3.47 12.65 4.88
C THR A 109 3.10 14.10 5.16
N THR A 110 3.14 14.97 4.13
CA THR A 110 2.78 16.38 4.26
C THR A 110 1.33 16.59 4.68
N ILE A 111 0.40 15.84 4.08
CA ILE A 111 -1.02 15.88 4.43
C ILE A 111 -1.22 15.50 5.90
N LEU A 112 -0.59 14.42 6.36
CA LEU A 112 -0.72 13.97 7.74
C LEU A 112 -0.09 14.95 8.74
N LEU A 113 1.04 15.59 8.42
CA LEU A 113 1.62 16.66 9.22
C LEU A 113 0.71 17.90 9.29
N GLY A 114 0.10 18.28 8.17
CA GLY A 114 -0.89 19.35 8.14
C GLY A 114 -2.11 19.05 9.01
N ALA A 115 -2.61 17.80 8.92
CA ALA A 115 -3.71 17.34 9.77
C ALA A 115 -3.33 17.34 11.27
N ALA A 116 -2.09 16.93 11.59
CA ALA A 116 -1.56 16.98 12.96
C ALA A 116 -1.63 18.38 13.55
N LYS A 117 -1.16 19.38 12.79
CA LYS A 117 -1.17 20.79 13.19
C LYS A 117 -2.58 21.31 13.45
N ILE A 118 -3.51 21.07 12.51
CA ILE A 118 -4.88 21.57 12.63
C ILE A 118 -5.64 20.84 13.75
N LEU A 119 -5.55 19.51 13.84
CA LEU A 119 -6.22 18.74 14.88
C LEU A 119 -5.70 19.08 16.27
N ASN A 120 -4.39 19.26 16.45
CA ASN A 120 -3.85 19.66 17.76
C ASN A 120 -4.27 21.06 18.20
N LYS A 121 -4.38 22.00 17.25
CA LYS A 121 -4.93 23.34 17.48
C LYS A 121 -6.39 23.29 17.97
N HIS A 122 -7.13 22.27 17.55
CA HIS A 122 -8.57 22.13 17.82
C HIS A 122 -8.93 20.96 18.74
N LYS A 123 -7.98 20.46 19.53
CA LYS A 123 -8.19 19.33 20.45
C LYS A 123 -9.22 19.58 21.53
N ASP A 124 -9.60 20.81 21.80
CA ASP A 124 -10.67 21.20 22.73
C ASP A 124 -12.09 21.00 22.16
N GLU A 125 -12.22 20.59 20.90
CA GLU A 125 -13.51 20.45 20.23
C GLU A 125 -13.98 19.02 20.09
N PHE A 126 -13.10 18.06 20.27
CA PHE A 126 -13.45 16.64 20.26
C PHE A 126 -13.01 15.91 21.53
N SER A 127 -13.64 14.78 21.79
CA SER A 127 -13.24 13.81 22.81
C SER A 127 -12.49 12.65 22.14
N GLY A 128 -11.85 11.78 22.92
CA GLY A 128 -11.12 10.64 22.38
C GLY A 128 -9.74 10.99 21.84
N THR A 129 -9.19 10.15 20.99
CA THR A 129 -7.78 10.24 20.55
C THR A 129 -7.64 10.10 19.05
N VAL A 130 -6.75 10.91 18.44
CA VAL A 130 -6.26 10.73 17.07
C VAL A 130 -4.82 10.22 17.12
N LYS A 131 -4.56 9.07 16.51
CA LYS A 131 -3.21 8.57 16.24
C LYS A 131 -2.79 8.95 14.82
N LEU A 132 -1.55 9.39 14.66
CA LEU A 132 -0.95 9.83 13.42
C LEU A 132 0.18 8.86 13.07
N ILE A 133 -0.08 7.88 12.22
CA ILE A 133 0.85 6.80 11.90
C ILE A 133 1.62 7.12 10.63
N PHE A 134 2.93 7.38 10.78
CA PHE A 134 3.87 7.54 9.67
C PHE A 134 4.59 6.22 9.44
N GLU A 135 4.20 5.51 8.40
CA GLU A 135 4.63 4.15 8.09
C GLU A 135 5.87 4.14 7.19
N PRO A 136 6.96 3.44 7.58
CA PRO A 136 8.14 3.25 6.72
C PRO A 136 7.96 2.09 5.75
N ALA A 137 8.78 2.05 4.70
CA ALA A 137 9.01 0.89 3.84
C ALA A 137 7.74 0.30 3.19
N GLU A 138 6.81 1.16 2.76
CA GLU A 138 5.61 0.72 2.04
C GLU A 138 5.97 -0.04 0.76
N GLU A 139 6.92 0.47 -0.02
CA GLU A 139 7.30 -0.03 -1.35
C GLU A 139 8.12 -1.33 -1.35
N THR A 140 8.46 -1.86 -0.18
CA THR A 140 9.34 -3.04 -0.08
C THR A 140 8.69 -4.21 0.64
N THR A 141 8.67 -4.18 1.97
CA THR A 141 8.22 -5.30 2.81
C THR A 141 6.98 -4.99 3.64
N GLY A 142 6.50 -3.73 3.59
CA GLY A 142 5.38 -3.24 4.38
C GLY A 142 5.76 -3.01 5.85
N GLY A 143 6.08 -1.74 6.20
CA GLY A 143 6.36 -1.35 7.58
C GLY A 143 5.17 -1.54 8.50
N ALA A 144 3.94 -1.49 7.96
CA ALA A 144 2.70 -1.74 8.69
C ALA A 144 2.76 -3.03 9.51
N LYS A 145 3.18 -4.14 8.91
CA LYS A 145 3.29 -5.44 9.60
C LYS A 145 4.21 -5.38 10.81
N VAL A 146 5.34 -4.67 10.70
CA VAL A 146 6.30 -4.49 11.79
C VAL A 146 5.71 -3.59 12.87
N MET A 147 5.13 -2.45 12.49
CA MET A 147 4.50 -1.51 13.44
C MET A 147 3.35 -2.15 14.22
N ILE A 148 2.51 -2.96 13.57
CA ILE A 148 1.42 -3.71 14.22
C ILE A 148 2.00 -4.68 15.25
N LYS A 149 3.04 -5.44 14.87
CA LYS A 149 3.71 -6.38 15.78
C LYS A 149 4.33 -5.68 17.00
N GLU A 150 4.80 -4.45 16.83
CA GLU A 150 5.34 -3.61 17.91
C GLU A 150 4.26 -2.89 18.72
N GLY A 151 2.97 -3.07 18.37
CA GLY A 151 1.83 -2.58 19.15
C GLY A 151 1.38 -1.17 18.79
N VAL A 152 1.61 -0.67 17.59
CA VAL A 152 1.18 0.69 17.16
C VAL A 152 -0.34 0.87 17.25
N LEU A 153 -1.13 -0.19 17.13
CA LEU A 153 -2.60 -0.15 17.26
C LEU A 153 -3.08 -0.21 18.72
N GLU A 154 -2.18 -0.39 19.68
CA GLU A 154 -2.47 -0.47 21.10
C GLU A 154 -2.09 0.84 21.82
N ASN A 155 -2.57 1.03 23.05
CA ASN A 155 -2.21 2.11 23.99
C ASN A 155 -2.29 3.55 23.46
N PRO A 156 -3.50 4.09 23.15
CA PRO A 156 -4.81 3.45 23.25
C PRO A 156 -5.10 2.54 22.06
N LYS A 157 -5.99 1.57 22.24
CA LYS A 157 -6.41 0.66 21.18
C LYS A 157 -7.15 1.43 20.09
N VAL A 158 -6.74 1.26 18.84
CA VAL A 158 -7.37 1.89 17.69
C VAL A 158 -8.71 1.21 17.39
N ASP A 159 -9.77 2.00 17.25
CA ASP A 159 -11.10 1.51 16.88
C ASP A 159 -11.30 1.47 15.36
N VAL A 160 -10.83 2.51 14.66
CA VAL A 160 -10.96 2.66 13.21
C VAL A 160 -9.74 3.37 12.61
N MET A 161 -9.55 3.21 11.29
CA MET A 161 -8.41 3.80 10.62
C MET A 161 -8.78 4.41 9.27
N CYS A 162 -8.10 5.50 8.90
CA CYS A 162 -8.22 6.13 7.57
C CYS A 162 -6.83 6.32 6.95
N GLY A 163 -6.69 5.90 5.69
CA GLY A 163 -5.52 6.13 4.86
C GLY A 163 -5.90 6.75 3.52
N LEU A 164 -4.93 7.34 2.84
CA LEU A 164 -5.10 7.86 1.48
C LEU A 164 -3.89 7.52 0.62
N HIS A 165 -4.09 7.49 -0.69
CA HIS A 165 -3.04 7.55 -1.69
C HIS A 165 -3.37 8.63 -2.72
N VAL A 166 -2.37 9.39 -3.16
CA VAL A 166 -2.53 10.30 -4.29
C VAL A 166 -2.67 9.52 -5.60
N GLU A 167 -3.47 10.03 -6.53
CA GLU A 167 -3.85 9.27 -7.74
C GLU A 167 -3.76 10.14 -8.99
N GLU A 168 -2.87 9.80 -9.88
CA GLU A 168 -2.59 10.54 -11.12
C GLU A 168 -3.64 10.36 -12.22
N THR A 169 -4.57 9.43 -12.04
CA THR A 169 -5.69 9.23 -12.98
C THR A 169 -6.91 10.07 -12.63
N ILE A 170 -6.87 10.78 -11.49
CA ILE A 170 -7.96 11.62 -10.98
C ILE A 170 -7.50 13.07 -10.96
N ASP A 171 -8.34 13.96 -11.47
CA ASP A 171 -8.06 15.40 -11.45
C ASP A 171 -8.00 15.94 -10.01
N CYS A 172 -7.05 16.84 -9.76
CA CYS A 172 -6.95 17.57 -8.52
C CYS A 172 -8.28 18.26 -8.19
N GLY A 173 -8.71 18.16 -6.93
CA GLY A 173 -10.03 18.64 -6.50
C GLY A 173 -11.08 17.54 -6.35
N SER A 174 -10.74 16.29 -6.65
CA SER A 174 -11.65 15.13 -6.51
C SER A 174 -11.03 14.02 -5.71
N ILE A 175 -11.86 13.17 -5.11
CA ILE A 175 -11.44 11.89 -4.53
C ILE A 175 -12.19 10.73 -5.17
N MET A 176 -11.64 9.52 -4.99
CA MET A 176 -12.30 8.27 -5.36
C MET A 176 -12.23 7.28 -4.21
N VAL A 177 -13.34 6.62 -3.91
CA VAL A 177 -13.45 5.61 -2.83
C VAL A 177 -14.36 4.48 -3.28
N ARG A 178 -14.29 3.33 -2.63
CA ARG A 178 -15.22 2.21 -2.81
C ARG A 178 -15.40 1.42 -1.54
N LYS A 179 -16.55 0.80 -1.39
CA LYS A 179 -16.83 -0.25 -0.40
C LYS A 179 -16.22 -1.58 -0.84
N GLY A 180 -15.84 -2.41 0.13
CA GLY A 180 -15.28 -3.72 -0.15
C GLY A 180 -13.83 -3.68 -0.61
N THR A 181 -13.41 -4.65 -1.42
CA THR A 181 -12.01 -4.79 -1.85
C THR A 181 -11.55 -3.61 -2.71
N VAL A 182 -10.47 -2.97 -2.28
CA VAL A 182 -9.82 -1.82 -2.97
C VAL A 182 -8.63 -2.27 -3.79
N ASN A 183 -7.70 -3.05 -3.18
CA ASN A 183 -6.50 -3.57 -3.81
C ASN A 183 -6.39 -5.08 -3.64
N ALA A 184 -5.77 -5.74 -4.63
CA ALA A 184 -5.50 -7.17 -4.61
C ALA A 184 -4.46 -7.54 -3.55
N ALA A 185 -4.50 -8.79 -3.08
CA ALA A 185 -3.38 -9.44 -2.42
C ALA A 185 -2.28 -9.81 -3.42
N SER A 186 -1.07 -10.01 -2.92
CA SER A 186 0.07 -10.50 -3.69
C SER A 186 0.81 -11.60 -2.93
N ASN A 187 1.09 -12.71 -3.63
CA ASN A 187 1.97 -13.74 -3.12
C ASN A 187 2.94 -14.19 -4.23
N PRO A 188 4.17 -13.65 -4.25
CA PRO A 188 5.24 -14.21 -5.07
C PRO A 188 5.53 -15.65 -4.67
N PHE A 189 5.93 -16.48 -5.62
CA PHE A 189 6.31 -17.86 -5.35
C PHE A 189 7.48 -18.31 -6.20
N ASN A 190 8.25 -19.26 -5.66
CA ASN A 190 9.32 -19.97 -6.31
C ASN A 190 9.04 -21.47 -6.25
N ILE A 191 9.25 -22.18 -7.36
CA ILE A 191 9.09 -23.62 -7.48
C ILE A 191 10.38 -24.18 -8.08
N THR A 192 11.01 -25.13 -7.40
CA THR A 192 12.11 -25.92 -7.94
C THR A 192 11.63 -27.35 -8.12
N ILE A 193 11.40 -27.77 -9.37
CA ILE A 193 11.05 -29.14 -9.73
C ILE A 193 12.33 -29.95 -9.84
N LYS A 194 12.40 -31.06 -9.13
CA LYS A 194 13.54 -31.98 -9.12
C LYS A 194 13.20 -33.28 -9.83
N GLY A 195 14.07 -33.67 -10.74
CA GLY A 195 14.01 -34.93 -11.47
C GLY A 195 15.34 -35.72 -11.32
N ALA A 196 15.66 -36.53 -12.30
CA ALA A 196 16.95 -37.22 -12.43
C ALA A 196 17.48 -36.97 -13.86
N GLY A 197 18.63 -36.29 -13.94
CA GLY A 197 19.26 -35.95 -15.21
C GLY A 197 19.74 -37.18 -15.96
N GLY A 198 19.82 -37.06 -17.29
CA GLY A 198 20.24 -38.17 -18.14
C GLY A 198 20.54 -37.76 -19.57
N HIS A 199 20.89 -38.74 -20.38
CA HIS A 199 21.10 -38.55 -21.80
C HIS A 199 19.77 -38.47 -22.52
N GLY A 200 19.53 -37.41 -23.34
CA GLY A 200 18.25 -37.17 -23.99
C GLY A 200 17.75 -38.31 -24.90
N ALA A 201 18.64 -39.18 -25.39
CA ALA A 201 18.25 -40.35 -26.18
C ALA A 201 17.84 -41.57 -25.33
N TYR A 202 18.05 -41.55 -24.00
CA TYR A 202 17.71 -42.64 -23.05
C TYR A 202 16.81 -42.12 -21.92
N PRO A 203 15.62 -41.57 -22.24
CA PRO A 203 14.75 -40.95 -21.26
C PRO A 203 14.15 -41.92 -20.24
N ASP A 204 14.16 -43.21 -20.53
CA ASP A 204 13.72 -44.29 -19.64
C ASP A 204 14.60 -44.43 -18.38
N THR A 205 15.85 -43.96 -18.42
CA THR A 205 16.81 -43.96 -17.32
C THR A 205 16.77 -42.66 -16.48
N ALA A 206 15.97 -41.70 -16.86
CA ALA A 206 15.89 -40.39 -16.29
C ALA A 206 14.48 -40.05 -15.72
N ILE A 207 14.36 -38.93 -15.04
CA ILE A 207 13.10 -38.28 -14.67
C ILE A 207 13.21 -36.85 -15.17
N ASP A 208 12.42 -36.51 -16.19
CA ASP A 208 12.55 -35.23 -16.90
C ASP A 208 11.77 -34.12 -16.22
N PRO A 209 12.44 -33.16 -15.52
CA PRO A 209 11.77 -32.08 -14.84
C PRO A 209 11.23 -31.01 -15.80
N ILE A 210 11.69 -30.98 -17.08
CA ILE A 210 11.12 -30.06 -18.09
C ILE A 210 9.73 -30.51 -18.49
N VAL A 211 9.51 -31.82 -18.68
CA VAL A 211 8.19 -32.39 -18.96
C VAL A 211 7.26 -32.14 -17.79
N ILE A 212 7.73 -32.38 -16.55
CA ILE A 212 6.97 -32.11 -15.33
C ILE A 212 6.57 -30.64 -15.25
N ALA A 213 7.51 -29.70 -15.51
CA ALA A 213 7.23 -28.27 -15.50
C ALA A 213 6.14 -27.86 -16.51
N GLY A 214 6.12 -28.43 -17.71
CA GLY A 214 5.09 -28.21 -18.70
C GLY A 214 3.68 -28.59 -18.20
N HIS A 215 3.56 -29.74 -17.52
CA HIS A 215 2.31 -30.17 -16.89
C HIS A 215 1.92 -29.30 -15.71
N VAL A 216 2.86 -28.89 -14.88
CA VAL A 216 2.62 -27.98 -13.75
C VAL A 216 2.07 -26.63 -14.24
N ILE A 217 2.72 -26.01 -15.23
CA ILE A 217 2.30 -24.70 -15.78
C ILE A 217 0.85 -24.76 -16.28
N THR A 218 0.51 -25.78 -17.06
CA THR A 218 -0.84 -25.91 -17.61
C THR A 218 -1.89 -26.21 -16.55
N SER A 219 -1.55 -27.07 -15.58
CA SER A 219 -2.48 -27.46 -14.51
C SER A 219 -2.75 -26.35 -13.51
N LEU A 220 -1.76 -25.49 -13.20
CA LEU A 220 -1.94 -24.34 -12.31
C LEU A 220 -2.99 -23.35 -12.83
N GLN A 221 -3.24 -23.30 -14.14
CA GLN A 221 -4.29 -22.44 -14.71
C GLN A 221 -5.69 -22.87 -14.29
N SER A 222 -5.88 -24.13 -13.84
CA SER A 222 -7.19 -24.61 -13.33
C SER A 222 -7.62 -23.90 -12.05
N ILE A 223 -6.68 -23.44 -11.24
CA ILE A 223 -6.99 -22.67 -10.00
C ILE A 223 -7.92 -21.50 -10.33
N VAL A 224 -7.53 -20.67 -11.31
CA VAL A 224 -8.30 -19.50 -11.73
C VAL A 224 -9.53 -19.89 -12.56
N SER A 225 -9.34 -20.81 -13.51
CA SER A 225 -10.39 -21.09 -14.51
C SER A 225 -11.48 -22.06 -14.04
N ARG A 226 -11.26 -22.85 -12.96
CA ARG A 226 -12.15 -23.93 -12.53
C ARG A 226 -12.44 -23.99 -11.04
N GLU A 227 -11.60 -23.39 -10.18
CA GLU A 227 -11.67 -23.61 -8.74
C GLU A 227 -12.04 -22.35 -7.96
N ILE A 228 -11.55 -21.16 -8.36
CA ILE A 228 -11.99 -19.87 -7.81
C ILE A 228 -13.30 -19.44 -8.47
N LYS A 229 -14.19 -18.82 -7.69
CA LYS A 229 -15.48 -18.31 -8.20
C LYS A 229 -15.23 -17.36 -9.39
N PRO A 230 -15.92 -17.50 -10.53
CA PRO A 230 -15.70 -16.67 -11.72
C PRO A 230 -15.92 -15.16 -11.52
N VAL A 231 -16.66 -14.78 -10.47
CA VAL A 231 -16.91 -13.37 -10.10
C VAL A 231 -15.82 -12.79 -9.22
N ASN A 232 -14.87 -13.61 -8.74
CA ASN A 232 -13.73 -13.18 -7.95
C ASN A 232 -12.48 -13.09 -8.84
N PRO A 233 -12.07 -11.92 -9.28
CA PRO A 233 -10.88 -11.77 -10.12
C PRO A 233 -9.64 -12.33 -9.43
N SER A 234 -8.90 -13.19 -10.13
CA SER A 234 -7.69 -13.82 -9.61
C SER A 234 -6.71 -14.07 -10.74
N VAL A 235 -5.41 -14.06 -10.42
CA VAL A 235 -4.34 -14.28 -11.37
C VAL A 235 -3.31 -15.24 -10.79
N VAL A 236 -2.90 -16.25 -11.57
CA VAL A 236 -1.74 -17.09 -11.30
C VAL A 236 -0.83 -17.02 -12.52
N THR A 237 0.30 -16.34 -12.38
CA THR A 237 1.25 -16.16 -13.48
C THR A 237 2.57 -16.83 -13.16
N ILE A 238 3.10 -17.61 -14.12
CA ILE A 238 4.50 -18.02 -14.14
C ILE A 238 5.26 -16.97 -14.95
N GLY A 239 6.11 -16.20 -14.28
CA GLY A 239 6.85 -15.09 -14.88
C GLY A 239 8.21 -15.51 -15.45
N SER A 240 8.80 -16.59 -14.91
CA SER A 240 10.06 -17.13 -15.41
C SER A 240 10.13 -18.65 -15.26
N ILE A 241 10.89 -19.28 -16.18
CA ILE A 241 11.24 -20.69 -16.14
C ILE A 241 12.65 -20.88 -16.66
N HIS A 242 13.47 -21.66 -15.92
CA HIS A 242 14.86 -21.93 -16.27
C HIS A 242 15.19 -23.40 -16.03
N GLY A 243 15.73 -24.08 -17.04
CA GLY A 243 16.18 -25.48 -16.93
C GLY A 243 16.86 -25.95 -18.20
N GLY A 244 17.83 -26.85 -18.03
CA GLY A 244 18.62 -27.40 -19.12
C GLY A 244 19.78 -26.52 -19.58
N THR A 245 20.80 -27.15 -20.18
CA THR A 245 22.03 -26.49 -20.70
C THR A 245 22.36 -26.89 -22.12
N ALA A 246 21.88 -28.06 -22.58
CA ALA A 246 22.14 -28.57 -23.93
C ALA A 246 20.97 -29.42 -24.42
N GLN A 247 20.78 -29.45 -25.74
CA GLN A 247 19.65 -30.10 -26.39
C GLN A 247 19.56 -31.62 -26.21
N ASN A 248 20.65 -32.27 -25.87
CA ASN A 248 20.75 -33.73 -25.69
C ASN A 248 20.92 -34.16 -24.26
N ILE A 249 20.71 -33.25 -23.27
CA ILE A 249 20.81 -33.50 -21.84
C ILE A 249 19.48 -33.23 -21.16
N ILE A 250 18.93 -34.22 -20.47
CA ILE A 250 17.84 -34.05 -19.52
C ILE A 250 18.44 -33.45 -18.24
N PRO A 251 18.00 -32.27 -17.78
CA PRO A 251 18.53 -31.66 -16.56
C PRO A 251 18.07 -32.39 -15.30
N SER A 252 18.71 -32.09 -14.16
CA SER A 252 18.25 -32.61 -12.85
C SER A 252 17.18 -31.75 -12.18
N GLU A 253 17.06 -30.47 -12.59
CA GLU A 253 16.07 -29.55 -12.02
C GLU A 253 15.58 -28.51 -13.03
N VAL A 254 14.38 -27.95 -12.74
CA VAL A 254 13.80 -26.76 -13.39
C VAL A 254 13.33 -25.81 -12.31
N LYS A 255 13.69 -24.53 -12.43
CA LYS A 255 13.24 -23.45 -11.56
C LYS A 255 12.22 -22.58 -12.23
N MET A 256 11.16 -22.25 -11.50
CA MET A 256 10.11 -21.34 -11.96
C MET A 256 9.84 -20.31 -10.87
N SER A 257 9.52 -19.09 -11.26
CA SER A 257 8.97 -18.07 -10.35
C SER A 257 7.71 -17.46 -10.91
N GLY A 258 6.84 -17.01 -10.02
CA GLY A 258 5.56 -16.45 -10.41
C GLY A 258 4.90 -15.66 -9.30
N ILE A 259 3.65 -15.28 -9.55
CA ILE A 259 2.85 -14.47 -8.64
C ILE A 259 1.40 -14.92 -8.61
N ILE A 260 0.82 -14.92 -7.41
CA ILE A 260 -0.63 -15.06 -7.19
C ILE A 260 -1.19 -13.68 -6.86
N ARG A 261 -2.31 -13.29 -7.49
CA ARG A 261 -3.13 -12.12 -7.15
C ARG A 261 -4.56 -12.59 -6.87
N THR A 262 -5.15 -12.12 -5.78
CA THR A 262 -6.54 -12.42 -5.41
C THR A 262 -7.22 -11.19 -4.83
N MET A 263 -8.55 -11.19 -4.81
CA MET A 263 -9.36 -10.07 -4.33
C MET A 263 -10.01 -10.33 -2.97
N THR A 264 -9.82 -11.54 -2.41
CA THR A 264 -10.28 -11.89 -1.06
C THR A 264 -9.17 -12.67 -0.34
N ASN A 265 -9.14 -12.59 0.99
CA ASN A 265 -8.20 -13.37 1.78
C ASN A 265 -8.52 -14.88 1.71
N GLU A 266 -9.79 -15.24 1.55
CA GLU A 266 -10.22 -16.65 1.36
C GLU A 266 -9.64 -17.23 0.07
N ASP A 267 -9.80 -16.53 -1.07
CA ASP A 267 -9.24 -16.98 -2.35
C ASP A 267 -7.70 -16.98 -2.32
N ARG A 268 -7.09 -16.06 -1.54
CA ARG A 268 -5.64 -16.02 -1.33
C ARG A 268 -5.13 -17.30 -0.68
N GLU A 269 -5.69 -17.67 0.46
CA GLU A 269 -5.28 -18.89 1.17
C GLU A 269 -5.60 -20.15 0.35
N PHE A 270 -6.76 -20.18 -0.29
CA PHE A 270 -7.13 -21.25 -1.19
C PHE A 270 -6.13 -21.41 -2.36
N ALA A 271 -5.80 -20.34 -3.08
CA ALA A 271 -4.88 -20.39 -4.22
C ALA A 271 -3.47 -20.85 -3.81
N LYS A 272 -2.97 -20.38 -2.66
CA LYS A 272 -1.67 -20.81 -2.10
C LYS A 272 -1.65 -22.32 -1.81
N GLN A 273 -2.70 -22.81 -1.18
CA GLN A 273 -2.82 -24.23 -0.86
C GLN A 273 -2.94 -25.08 -2.12
N ARG A 274 -3.82 -24.67 -3.07
CA ARG A 274 -4.02 -25.39 -4.33
C ARG A 274 -2.76 -25.44 -5.20
N LEU A 275 -2.01 -24.37 -5.24
CA LEU A 275 -0.71 -24.36 -5.94
C LEU A 275 0.20 -25.48 -5.41
N LYS A 276 0.35 -25.59 -4.10
CA LYS A 276 1.15 -26.65 -3.48
C LYS A 276 0.66 -28.05 -3.81
N GLU A 277 -0.65 -28.28 -3.73
CA GLU A 277 -1.28 -29.57 -4.01
C GLU A 277 -1.10 -30.00 -5.47
N ILE A 278 -1.35 -29.09 -6.43
CA ILE A 278 -1.22 -29.36 -7.86
C ILE A 278 0.22 -29.67 -8.21
N VAL A 279 1.17 -28.83 -7.76
CA VAL A 279 2.60 -29.04 -8.05
C VAL A 279 3.09 -30.37 -7.50
N ASN A 280 2.80 -30.67 -6.23
CA ASN A 280 3.23 -31.94 -5.61
C ASN A 280 2.56 -33.15 -6.26
N GLY A 281 1.25 -33.06 -6.58
CA GLY A 281 0.52 -34.12 -7.26
C GLY A 281 1.09 -34.47 -8.63
N ILE A 282 1.40 -33.45 -9.44
CA ILE A 282 2.01 -33.62 -10.76
C ILE A 282 3.42 -34.19 -10.62
N CYS A 283 4.27 -33.64 -9.75
CA CYS A 283 5.61 -34.16 -9.52
C CYS A 283 5.57 -35.63 -9.12
N THR A 284 4.73 -36.00 -8.18
CA THR A 284 4.59 -37.40 -7.73
C THR A 284 4.14 -38.32 -8.87
N THR A 285 3.18 -37.89 -9.70
CA THR A 285 2.69 -38.66 -10.85
C THR A 285 3.82 -38.99 -11.83
N PHE A 286 4.77 -38.08 -12.01
CA PHE A 286 5.93 -38.27 -12.91
C PHE A 286 7.20 -38.72 -12.16
N ARG A 287 7.11 -39.20 -10.93
CA ARG A 287 8.22 -39.70 -10.08
C ARG A 287 9.25 -38.64 -9.70
N GLY A 288 8.96 -37.34 -9.89
CA GLY A 288 9.75 -36.22 -9.45
C GLY A 288 9.33 -35.69 -8.08
N SER A 289 9.94 -34.60 -7.66
CA SER A 289 9.58 -33.86 -6.45
C SER A 289 9.66 -32.35 -6.68
N ALA A 290 9.15 -31.54 -5.76
CA ALA A 290 9.26 -30.10 -5.82
C ALA A 290 9.57 -29.48 -4.45
N GLU A 291 10.34 -28.40 -4.48
CA GLU A 291 10.46 -27.43 -3.40
C GLU A 291 9.62 -26.21 -3.78
N ILE A 292 8.75 -25.75 -2.86
CA ILE A 292 7.82 -24.65 -3.12
C ILE A 292 7.93 -23.63 -2.01
N GLU A 293 8.28 -22.42 -2.37
CA GLU A 293 8.31 -21.28 -1.48
C GLU A 293 7.25 -20.28 -1.93
N ILE A 294 6.36 -19.87 -1.03
CA ILE A 294 5.37 -18.82 -1.27
C ILE A 294 5.60 -17.73 -0.25
N GLU A 295 5.90 -16.55 -0.72
CA GLU A 295 6.11 -15.38 0.13
C GLU A 295 4.80 -14.87 0.70
N GLU A 296 4.77 -14.63 2.02
CA GLU A 296 3.68 -13.93 2.70
C GLU A 296 3.84 -12.42 2.50
N SER A 297 3.36 -11.96 1.36
CA SER A 297 3.35 -10.56 0.96
C SER A 297 2.00 -9.91 1.30
N TYR A 298 1.66 -8.79 0.69
CA TYR A 298 0.51 -7.94 1.01
C TYR A 298 -0.84 -8.67 0.94
N PRO A 299 -1.69 -8.56 1.99
CA PRO A 299 -3.07 -9.06 1.94
C PRO A 299 -3.96 -8.19 1.06
N CYS A 300 -5.22 -8.58 0.87
CA CYS A 300 -6.21 -7.73 0.21
C CYS A 300 -6.50 -6.50 1.06
N LEU A 301 -6.53 -5.33 0.42
CA LEU A 301 -7.03 -4.11 1.05
C LEU A 301 -8.56 -4.09 0.92
N TYR A 302 -9.22 -4.04 2.06
CA TYR A 302 -10.67 -4.01 2.17
C TYR A 302 -11.13 -2.78 2.95
N ASN A 303 -12.07 -2.03 2.39
CA ASN A 303 -12.71 -0.90 3.06
C ASN A 303 -13.99 -1.37 3.78
N ASP A 304 -14.10 -0.99 5.05
CA ASP A 304 -15.31 -1.13 5.85
C ASP A 304 -16.42 -0.20 5.33
N ASP A 305 -17.63 -0.72 5.20
CA ASP A 305 -18.74 0.01 4.59
C ASP A 305 -19.15 1.25 5.40
N ASP A 306 -19.19 1.17 6.74
CA ASP A 306 -19.54 2.29 7.62
C ASP A 306 -18.48 3.38 7.60
N MET A 307 -17.20 2.98 7.47
CA MET A 307 -16.09 3.92 7.33
C MET A 307 -16.07 4.60 5.96
N VAL A 308 -16.48 3.91 4.89
CA VAL A 308 -16.68 4.54 3.58
C VAL A 308 -17.80 5.57 3.64
N ASP A 309 -18.96 5.24 4.23
CA ASP A 309 -20.07 6.18 4.38
C ASP A 309 -19.68 7.41 5.21
N LEU A 310 -18.84 7.23 6.25
CA LEU A 310 -18.28 8.34 7.03
C LEU A 310 -17.34 9.21 6.20
N LEU A 311 -16.44 8.60 5.43
CA LEU A 311 -15.52 9.32 4.55
C LEU A 311 -16.28 10.11 3.47
N GLU A 312 -17.24 9.47 2.78
CA GLU A 312 -18.04 10.12 1.75
C GLU A 312 -18.74 11.37 2.30
N LYS A 313 -19.39 11.24 3.46
CA LYS A 313 -20.03 12.39 4.12
C LYS A 313 -19.02 13.49 4.40
N SER A 314 -17.86 13.16 5.00
CA SER A 314 -16.82 14.13 5.35
C SER A 314 -16.22 14.81 4.11
N ALA A 315 -15.99 14.04 3.04
CA ALA A 315 -15.45 14.56 1.80
C ALA A 315 -16.46 15.45 1.04
N ILE A 316 -17.75 15.13 1.07
CA ILE A 316 -18.81 15.95 0.46
C ILE A 316 -18.88 17.32 1.15
N GLU A 317 -18.69 17.41 2.45
CA GLU A 317 -18.65 18.68 3.19
C GLU A 317 -17.48 19.58 2.74
N ILE A 318 -16.36 18.99 2.31
CA ILE A 318 -15.15 19.70 1.85
C ILE A 318 -15.21 20.02 0.35
N LEU A 319 -15.64 19.08 -0.47
CA LEU A 319 -15.49 19.11 -1.94
C LEU A 319 -16.78 19.35 -2.72
N GLY A 320 -17.96 19.07 -2.12
CA GLY A 320 -19.21 18.90 -2.85
C GLY A 320 -19.36 17.48 -3.43
N VAL A 321 -20.61 17.05 -3.63
CA VAL A 321 -20.95 15.68 -4.03
C VAL A 321 -20.39 15.29 -5.41
N GLU A 322 -20.25 16.24 -6.32
CA GLU A 322 -19.76 16.03 -7.68
C GLU A 322 -18.27 15.62 -7.74
N ASN A 323 -17.51 15.92 -6.67
CA ASN A 323 -16.08 15.64 -6.57
C ASN A 323 -15.75 14.41 -5.72
N VAL A 324 -16.77 13.73 -5.17
CA VAL A 324 -16.63 12.45 -4.48
C VAL A 324 -17.09 11.34 -5.40
N LYS A 325 -16.14 10.59 -5.96
CA LYS A 325 -16.40 9.59 -7.01
C LYS A 325 -16.31 8.18 -6.47
N LEU A 326 -17.14 7.28 -7.01
CA LEU A 326 -17.06 5.86 -6.69
C LEU A 326 -16.07 5.14 -7.63
N GLN A 327 -15.14 4.41 -7.05
CA GLN A 327 -14.24 3.52 -7.80
C GLN A 327 -15.01 2.27 -8.24
N LYS A 328 -15.15 2.07 -9.55
CA LYS A 328 -15.93 0.96 -10.11
C LYS A 328 -15.27 -0.40 -9.89
N ASN A 329 -13.98 -0.51 -10.15
CA ASN A 329 -13.23 -1.76 -10.08
C ASN A 329 -12.09 -1.66 -9.05
N PRO A 330 -11.77 -2.74 -8.32
CA PRO A 330 -10.58 -2.78 -7.49
C PRO A 330 -9.31 -2.68 -8.34
N LYS A 331 -8.19 -2.29 -7.73
CA LYS A 331 -6.88 -2.25 -8.37
C LYS A 331 -6.15 -3.58 -8.17
N LEU A 332 -5.31 -3.94 -9.14
CA LEU A 332 -4.43 -5.12 -9.04
C LEU A 332 -3.09 -4.80 -8.34
N GLY A 333 -2.78 -3.53 -8.10
CA GLY A 333 -1.68 -3.12 -7.26
C GLY A 333 -1.85 -3.57 -5.82
N VAL A 334 -0.80 -3.53 -5.04
CA VAL A 334 -0.81 -3.83 -3.60
C VAL A 334 -0.65 -2.54 -2.80
N GLU A 335 -0.96 -2.60 -1.51
CA GLU A 335 -0.87 -1.47 -0.58
C GLU A 335 -0.67 -2.01 0.83
N SER A 336 0.34 -1.53 1.55
CA SER A 336 0.65 -2.02 2.90
C SER A 336 -0.40 -1.62 3.93
N PHE A 337 -1.19 -0.57 3.70
CA PHE A 337 -2.34 -0.22 4.53
C PHE A 337 -3.30 -1.41 4.72
N ALA A 338 -3.28 -2.37 3.79
CA ALA A 338 -4.04 -3.62 3.91
C ALA A 338 -3.75 -4.39 5.20
N TYR A 339 -2.54 -4.34 5.74
CA TYR A 339 -2.23 -4.98 7.02
C TYR A 339 -3.03 -4.34 8.16
N PHE A 340 -3.11 -3.02 8.21
CA PHE A 340 -3.93 -2.30 9.20
C PHE A 340 -5.42 -2.57 9.00
N ALA A 341 -5.90 -2.54 7.75
CA ALA A 341 -7.30 -2.76 7.42
C ALA A 341 -7.79 -4.19 7.71
N ASN A 342 -6.88 -5.15 7.89
CA ASN A 342 -7.23 -6.50 8.34
C ASN A 342 -7.29 -6.62 9.87
N GLU A 343 -6.78 -5.64 10.62
CA GLU A 343 -6.81 -5.62 12.09
C GLU A 343 -7.97 -4.77 12.64
N VAL A 344 -8.31 -3.66 11.96
CA VAL A 344 -9.36 -2.72 12.42
C VAL A 344 -10.20 -2.23 11.26
N PRO A 345 -11.51 -1.91 11.46
CA PRO A 345 -12.36 -1.31 10.45
C PRO A 345 -11.72 -0.06 9.87
N SER A 346 -11.53 -0.03 8.55
CA SER A 346 -10.70 0.98 7.90
C SER A 346 -11.32 1.50 6.61
N VAL A 347 -10.91 2.70 6.22
CA VAL A 347 -11.17 3.24 4.88
C VAL A 347 -9.89 3.75 4.24
N PHE A 348 -9.71 3.41 2.99
CA PHE A 348 -8.64 3.91 2.13
C PHE A 348 -9.25 4.55 0.90
N TYR A 349 -8.79 5.75 0.55
CA TYR A 349 -9.31 6.50 -0.58
C TYR A 349 -8.19 7.07 -1.45
N PHE A 350 -8.53 7.43 -2.67
CA PHE A 350 -7.61 8.02 -3.63
C PHE A 350 -7.88 9.52 -3.77
N LEU A 351 -6.83 10.33 -3.59
CA LEU A 351 -6.87 11.78 -3.74
C LEU A 351 -6.31 12.19 -5.10
N GLY A 352 -7.11 12.84 -5.94
CA GLY A 352 -6.71 13.28 -7.26
C GLY A 352 -5.60 14.33 -7.24
N ILE A 353 -4.57 14.09 -8.06
CA ILE A 353 -3.40 14.97 -8.20
C ILE A 353 -3.13 15.39 -9.65
N ARG A 354 -3.91 14.88 -10.61
CA ARG A 354 -3.71 15.17 -12.03
C ARG A 354 -3.99 16.64 -12.34
N ASN A 355 -3.14 17.26 -13.14
CA ASN A 355 -3.38 18.57 -13.70
C ASN A 355 -2.66 18.73 -15.05
N GLU A 356 -3.40 18.54 -16.15
CA GLU A 356 -2.85 18.64 -17.51
C GLU A 356 -2.28 20.03 -17.81
N LYS A 357 -2.91 21.09 -17.29
CA LYS A 357 -2.46 22.48 -17.51
C LYS A 357 -1.11 22.76 -16.87
N LYS A 358 -0.80 22.07 -15.78
CA LYS A 358 0.51 22.15 -15.09
C LYS A 358 1.49 21.08 -15.56
N GLY A 359 1.11 20.21 -16.53
CA GLY A 359 1.94 19.10 -17.00
C GLY A 359 2.06 17.93 -16.00
N ILE A 360 1.20 17.87 -14.99
CA ILE A 360 1.19 16.80 -13.98
C ILE A 360 0.31 15.67 -14.50
N ILE A 361 0.90 14.75 -15.27
CA ILE A 361 0.20 13.70 -16.02
C ILE A 361 0.92 12.34 -15.97
N HIS A 362 2.10 12.27 -15.36
CA HIS A 362 2.90 11.05 -15.33
C HIS A 362 2.42 10.11 -14.24
N SER A 363 2.40 8.81 -14.56
CA SER A 363 1.98 7.76 -13.62
C SER A 363 2.98 7.60 -12.47
N ALA A 364 2.50 7.04 -11.37
CA ALA A 364 3.35 6.58 -10.28
C ALA A 364 4.48 5.68 -10.79
N HIS A 365 5.63 5.71 -10.10
CA HIS A 365 6.89 5.04 -10.46
C HIS A 365 7.55 5.56 -11.75
N ASN A 366 7.05 6.65 -12.34
CA ASN A 366 7.72 7.32 -13.46
C ASN A 366 8.75 8.36 -12.94
N ASN A 367 9.88 8.47 -13.62
CA ASN A 367 10.95 9.42 -13.23
C ASN A 367 10.62 10.92 -13.45
N LEU A 368 9.44 11.20 -14.03
CA LEU A 368 8.86 12.55 -14.18
C LEU A 368 7.59 12.73 -13.31
N PHE A 369 7.26 11.74 -12.46
CA PHE A 369 6.10 11.82 -11.58
C PHE A 369 6.14 13.08 -10.72
N ASP A 370 4.98 13.72 -10.57
CA ASP A 370 4.76 14.86 -9.69
C ASP A 370 3.29 14.91 -9.26
N ILE A 371 3.00 15.74 -8.25
CA ILE A 371 1.65 15.95 -7.75
C ILE A 371 1.25 17.41 -7.94
N ASP A 372 -0.03 17.69 -8.21
CA ASP A 372 -0.55 19.03 -8.05
C ASP A 372 -0.65 19.36 -6.55
N GLU A 373 0.23 20.26 -6.10
CA GLU A 373 0.33 20.66 -4.69
C GLU A 373 -0.97 21.34 -4.17
N ASP A 374 -1.92 21.69 -5.07
CA ASP A 374 -3.24 22.16 -4.68
C ASP A 374 -4.12 21.04 -4.07
N ALA A 375 -3.72 19.77 -4.23
CA ALA A 375 -4.34 18.63 -3.56
C ALA A 375 -3.97 18.53 -2.06
N LEU A 376 -2.84 19.08 -1.62
CA LEU A 376 -2.37 18.98 -0.24
C LEU A 376 -3.38 19.51 0.78
N PRO A 377 -3.86 20.77 0.69
CA PRO A 377 -4.85 21.28 1.63
C PRO A 377 -6.18 20.51 1.59
N ILE A 378 -6.54 19.93 0.44
CA ILE A 378 -7.74 19.09 0.32
C ILE A 378 -7.59 17.82 1.16
N GLY A 379 -6.47 17.11 1.01
CA GLY A 379 -6.16 15.92 1.80
C GLY A 379 -6.17 16.23 3.31
N VAL A 380 -5.54 17.34 3.73
CA VAL A 380 -5.54 17.81 5.12
C VAL A 380 -6.96 18.03 5.64
N ALA A 381 -7.79 18.76 4.88
CA ALA A 381 -9.17 19.06 5.29
C ALA A 381 -10.01 17.79 5.46
N ILE A 382 -9.91 16.84 4.53
CA ILE A 382 -10.66 15.57 4.59
C ILE A 382 -10.18 14.73 5.79
N GLN A 383 -8.87 14.64 6.04
CA GLN A 383 -8.32 13.91 7.19
C GLN A 383 -8.78 14.50 8.52
N CYS A 384 -8.83 15.83 8.63
CA CYS A 384 -9.36 16.50 9.82
C CYS A 384 -10.86 16.26 10.00
N GLU A 385 -11.63 16.38 8.90
CA GLU A 385 -13.09 16.24 8.93
C GLU A 385 -13.52 14.82 9.32
N ILE A 386 -12.92 13.78 8.72
CA ILE A 386 -13.25 12.38 9.07
C ILE A 386 -12.90 12.07 10.53
N ALA A 387 -11.75 12.58 11.02
CA ALA A 387 -11.33 12.35 12.40
C ALA A 387 -12.33 12.97 13.40
N VAL A 388 -12.69 14.22 13.21
CA VAL A 388 -13.63 14.92 14.09
C VAL A 388 -15.03 14.34 13.98
N ASN A 389 -15.50 14.03 12.76
CA ASN A 389 -16.79 13.39 12.54
C ASN A 389 -16.89 12.01 13.22
N TYR A 390 -15.82 11.22 13.23
CA TYR A 390 -15.79 9.95 13.96
C TYR A 390 -15.85 10.14 15.48
N LEU A 391 -15.04 11.05 16.01
CA LEU A 391 -14.91 11.27 17.45
C LEU A 391 -16.11 11.99 18.09
N THR A 392 -16.94 12.65 17.29
CA THR A 392 -18.11 13.41 17.77
C THR A 392 -19.44 12.69 17.56
N ARG A 393 -19.44 11.51 16.95
CA ARG A 393 -20.64 10.65 16.77
C ARG A 393 -21.19 10.05 18.04
#